data_dc4f6a9893a5d739eff2a820f3e04c96
#
_entry.id   dc4f6a9893a5d739eff2a820f3e04c96
#
_cell.length_a   1.000
_cell.length_b   1.000
_cell.length_c   1.000
_cell.angle_alpha   90.00
_cell.angle_beta   90.00
_cell.angle_gamma   90.00
#
_symmetry.space_group_name_H-M   'P 1'
#
loop_
_entity.id
_entity.type
_entity.pdbx_description
1 polymer ?
#
loop_
_entity_poly.entity_id
_entity_poly.type
_entity_poly.pdbx_seq_one_letter_code
_entity_poly.pdbx_strand_id
1 'polypeptide(L)'
;MGGNSLLDLVVFGRAAGLYIEESMKQGVEVKDASKDDIEKALERLNRLNASTEGDQVAVLKEKMQQNMQNNFGVFRRGDLMEKGIEELAKTREEVNDIFLQDKSATFNTARIEALEMQNLFEVAEATAITANERKESRGAHALSLIHI
;
A
#
# COMPACT_ATOMS: atom_id res chain seq x y z
N MET A 1 17.68 -15.85 -8.96
CA MET A 1 18.30 -14.60 -9.47
C MET A 1 18.61 -13.71 -8.28
N GLY A 2 19.84 -13.79 -7.75
CA GLY A 2 20.28 -12.95 -6.64
C GLY A 2 20.82 -11.61 -7.13
N GLY A 3 20.69 -10.55 -6.31
CA GLY A 3 21.27 -9.24 -6.57
C GLY A 3 20.46 -8.26 -7.42
N ASN A 4 19.40 -8.68 -8.09
CA ASN A 4 18.59 -7.78 -8.94
C ASN A 4 17.94 -6.63 -8.14
N SER A 5 17.50 -6.89 -6.91
CA SER A 5 16.92 -5.85 -6.06
C SER A 5 17.92 -4.76 -5.71
N LEU A 6 19.19 -5.13 -5.42
CA LEU A 6 20.26 -4.17 -5.16
C LEU A 6 20.60 -3.35 -6.41
N LEU A 7 20.64 -3.99 -7.58
CA LEU A 7 20.89 -3.31 -8.85
C LEU A 7 19.80 -2.29 -9.16
N ASP A 8 18.54 -2.67 -8.94
CA ASP A 8 17.36 -1.83 -9.11
C ASP A 8 17.45 -0.56 -8.25
N LEU A 9 17.75 -0.72 -6.96
CA LEU A 9 17.93 0.40 -6.03
C LEU A 9 19.04 1.36 -6.47
N VAL A 10 20.18 0.84 -6.93
CA VAL A 10 21.32 1.68 -7.36
C VAL A 10 20.99 2.43 -8.64
N VAL A 11 20.43 1.75 -9.65
CA VAL A 11 20.13 2.36 -10.96
C VAL A 11 19.04 3.40 -10.85
N PHE A 12 17.88 3.04 -10.27
CA PHE A 12 16.75 3.95 -10.19
C PHE A 12 16.92 5.02 -9.10
N GLY A 13 17.56 4.68 -7.98
CA GLY A 13 17.90 5.67 -6.96
C GLY A 13 18.85 6.74 -7.49
N ARG A 14 19.89 6.35 -8.27
CA ARG A 14 20.77 7.30 -8.93
C ARG A 14 20.03 8.14 -9.96
N ALA A 15 19.19 7.54 -10.79
CA ALA A 15 18.40 8.25 -11.80
C ALA A 15 17.46 9.28 -11.16
N ALA A 16 16.77 8.89 -10.07
CA ALA A 16 15.91 9.80 -9.32
C ALA A 16 16.69 10.98 -8.72
N GLY A 17 17.86 10.70 -8.11
CA GLY A 17 18.72 11.75 -7.56
C GLY A 17 19.20 12.77 -8.61
N LEU A 18 19.63 12.30 -9.76
CA LEU A 18 20.05 13.19 -10.87
C LEU A 18 18.87 14.02 -11.41
N TYR A 19 17.69 13.42 -11.53
CA TYR A 19 16.48 14.13 -11.97
C TYR A 19 16.07 15.23 -10.96
N ILE A 20 16.11 14.93 -9.67
CA ILE A 20 15.82 15.89 -8.61
C ILE A 20 16.83 17.05 -8.65
N GLU A 21 18.13 16.76 -8.76
CA GLU A 21 19.18 17.77 -8.86
C GLU A 21 18.96 18.71 -10.04
N GLU A 22 18.64 18.15 -11.21
CA GLU A 22 18.37 18.96 -12.41
C GLU A 22 17.11 19.82 -12.25
N SER A 23 16.02 19.23 -11.72
CA SER A 23 14.78 19.96 -11.46
C SER A 23 14.98 21.11 -10.47
N MET A 24 15.76 20.89 -9.40
CA MET A 24 16.08 21.95 -8.44
C MET A 24 16.91 23.09 -9.06
N LYS A 25 17.84 22.78 -9.95
CA LYS A 25 18.61 23.79 -10.69
C LYS A 25 17.73 24.64 -11.62
N GLN A 26 16.63 24.07 -12.11
CA GLN A 26 15.65 24.79 -12.93
C GLN A 26 14.69 25.67 -12.11
N GLY A 27 14.82 25.68 -10.79
CA GLY A 27 14.05 26.53 -9.90
C GLY A 27 12.63 26.05 -9.65
N VAL A 28 12.46 24.76 -9.39
CA VAL A 28 11.14 24.23 -8.98
C VAL A 28 10.73 24.85 -7.66
N GLU A 29 9.68 25.65 -7.69
CA GLU A 29 9.08 26.20 -6.48
C GLU A 29 8.35 25.10 -5.68
N VAL A 30 8.67 25.01 -4.39
CA VAL A 30 7.90 24.19 -3.46
C VAL A 30 6.59 24.90 -3.18
N LYS A 31 5.47 24.29 -3.59
CA LYS A 31 4.14 24.85 -3.32
C LYS A 31 3.80 24.69 -1.83
N ASP A 32 3.20 25.71 -1.27
CA ASP A 32 2.59 25.60 0.06
C ASP A 32 1.48 24.54 0.05
N ALA A 33 1.32 23.85 1.17
CA ALA A 33 0.24 22.88 1.34
C ALA A 33 -1.11 23.60 1.24
N SER A 34 -2.03 23.06 0.44
CA SER A 34 -3.37 23.60 0.35
C SER A 34 -4.14 23.35 1.66
N LYS A 35 -5.09 24.23 1.97
CA LYS A 35 -5.96 24.01 3.14
C LYS A 35 -6.72 22.70 3.04
N ASP A 36 -7.20 22.34 1.85
CA ASP A 36 -7.88 21.09 1.56
C ASP A 36 -7.02 19.85 1.89
N ASP A 37 -5.74 19.88 1.55
CA ASP A 37 -4.85 18.75 1.82
C ASP A 37 -4.59 18.60 3.32
N ILE A 38 -4.46 19.72 4.03
CA ILE A 38 -4.32 19.74 5.49
C ILE A 38 -5.61 19.21 6.14
N GLU A 39 -6.79 19.66 5.70
CA GLU A 39 -8.08 19.22 6.22
C GLU A 39 -8.29 17.71 6.00
N LYS A 40 -7.99 17.19 4.81
CA LYS A 40 -8.05 15.74 4.51
C LYS A 40 -7.12 14.92 5.41
N ALA A 41 -5.91 15.39 5.64
CA ALA A 41 -4.96 14.71 6.54
C ALA A 41 -5.46 14.68 7.98
N LEU A 42 -6.04 15.78 8.47
CA LEU A 42 -6.64 15.88 9.80
C LEU A 42 -7.92 15.05 9.91
N GLU A 43 -8.75 15.01 8.89
CA GLU A 43 -9.97 14.20 8.84
C GLU A 43 -9.67 12.70 8.98
N ARG A 44 -8.63 12.22 8.30
CA ARG A 44 -8.16 10.84 8.44
C ARG A 44 -7.82 10.49 9.89
N LEU A 45 -7.09 11.37 10.58
CA LEU A 45 -6.75 11.20 11.99
C LEU A 45 -7.98 11.28 12.90
N ASN A 46 -8.87 12.23 12.62
CA ASN A 46 -10.09 12.46 13.40
C ASN A 46 -11.06 11.27 13.30
N ARG A 47 -11.16 10.61 12.14
CA ARG A 47 -11.96 9.38 12.00
C ARG A 47 -11.47 8.28 12.94
N LEU A 48 -10.16 8.04 13.00
CA LEU A 48 -9.60 7.05 13.93
C LEU A 48 -9.89 7.39 15.38
N ASN A 49 -9.80 8.67 15.75
CA ASN A 49 -10.10 9.12 17.11
C ASN A 49 -11.58 8.98 17.46
N ALA A 50 -12.47 9.19 16.50
CA ALA A 50 -13.92 9.14 16.66
C ALA A 50 -14.50 7.72 16.58
N SER A 51 -13.75 6.74 16.04
CA SER A 51 -14.26 5.38 15.83
C SER A 51 -14.70 4.74 17.14
N THR A 52 -15.89 4.13 17.16
CA THR A 52 -16.48 3.42 18.31
C THR A 52 -16.69 1.94 18.05
N GLU A 53 -16.65 1.53 16.79
CA GLU A 53 -16.85 0.16 16.32
C GLU A 53 -15.97 -0.09 15.09
N GLY A 54 -15.84 -1.33 14.69
CA GLY A 54 -15.03 -1.76 13.56
C GLY A 54 -14.02 -2.84 13.94
N ASP A 55 -13.25 -3.29 12.96
CA ASP A 55 -12.22 -4.31 13.17
C ASP A 55 -10.93 -3.71 13.75
N GLN A 56 -10.22 -4.52 14.53
CA GLN A 56 -8.90 -4.15 15.03
C GLN A 56 -7.85 -4.26 13.91
N VAL A 57 -6.83 -3.42 13.97
CA VAL A 57 -5.70 -3.41 13.00
C VAL A 57 -5.08 -4.79 12.80
N ALA A 58 -4.89 -5.57 13.87
CA ALA A 58 -4.28 -6.90 13.79
C ALA A 58 -5.11 -7.86 12.92
N VAL A 59 -6.44 -7.82 13.02
CA VAL A 59 -7.35 -8.65 12.22
C VAL A 59 -7.28 -8.28 10.75
N LEU A 60 -7.35 -7.00 10.44
CA LEU A 60 -7.29 -6.49 9.07
C LEU A 60 -5.93 -6.75 8.41
N LYS A 61 -4.86 -6.59 9.18
CA LYS A 61 -3.50 -6.90 8.73
C LYS A 61 -3.36 -8.38 8.37
N GLU A 62 -3.89 -9.27 9.20
CA GLU A 62 -3.89 -10.71 8.93
C GLU A 62 -4.70 -11.04 7.68
N LYS A 63 -5.93 -10.50 7.53
CA LYS A 63 -6.76 -10.66 6.33
C LYS A 63 -5.99 -10.26 5.07
N MET A 64 -5.37 -9.07 5.07
CA MET A 64 -4.59 -8.58 3.94
C MET A 64 -3.39 -9.48 3.64
N GLN A 65 -2.61 -9.87 4.66
CA GLN A 65 -1.42 -10.71 4.49
C GLN A 65 -1.77 -12.08 3.93
N GLN A 66 -2.85 -12.70 4.43
CA GLN A 66 -3.32 -14.00 3.92
C GLN A 66 -3.79 -13.89 2.47
N ASN A 67 -4.54 -12.85 2.11
CA ASN A 67 -4.95 -12.60 0.74
C ASN A 67 -3.73 -12.44 -0.18
N MET A 68 -2.79 -11.56 0.18
CA MET A 68 -1.58 -11.33 -0.61
C MET A 68 -0.73 -12.61 -0.76
N GLN A 69 -0.61 -13.40 0.30
CA GLN A 69 0.12 -14.68 0.27
C GLN A 69 -0.55 -15.72 -0.64
N ASN A 70 -1.87 -15.85 -0.54
CA ASN A 70 -2.62 -16.90 -1.22
C ASN A 70 -2.85 -16.58 -2.71
N ASN A 71 -3.11 -15.32 -3.03
CA ASN A 71 -3.55 -14.91 -4.37
C ASN A 71 -2.44 -14.20 -5.18
N PHE A 72 -1.42 -13.62 -4.51
CA PHE A 72 -0.33 -12.85 -5.17
C PHE A 72 1.07 -13.34 -4.82
N GLY A 73 1.19 -14.57 -4.35
CA GLY A 73 2.47 -15.23 -4.03
C GLY A 73 3.39 -15.38 -5.24
N VAL A 74 4.38 -16.26 -5.14
CA VAL A 74 5.43 -16.45 -6.16
C VAL A 74 4.86 -17.00 -7.46
N PHE A 75 3.98 -18.00 -7.39
CA PHE A 75 3.32 -18.60 -8.55
C PHE A 75 1.93 -18.02 -8.71
N ARG A 76 1.76 -17.17 -9.71
CA ARG A 76 0.56 -16.37 -9.93
C ARG A 76 -0.36 -16.99 -10.98
N ARG A 77 -1.65 -16.90 -10.73
CA ARG A 77 -2.71 -17.33 -11.65
C ARG A 77 -3.72 -16.20 -11.78
N GLY A 78 -4.20 -15.96 -13.00
CA GLY A 78 -5.15 -14.88 -13.28
C GLY A 78 -6.41 -14.97 -12.46
N ASP A 79 -7.03 -16.16 -12.39
CA ASP A 79 -8.25 -16.40 -11.61
C ASP A 79 -8.09 -16.15 -10.10
N LEU A 80 -6.93 -16.51 -9.53
CA LEU A 80 -6.63 -16.24 -8.13
C LEU A 80 -6.37 -14.76 -7.88
N MET A 81 -5.67 -14.08 -8.79
CA MET A 81 -5.40 -12.65 -8.67
C MET A 81 -6.69 -11.84 -8.77
N GLU A 82 -7.60 -12.17 -9.69
CA GLU A 82 -8.90 -11.52 -9.80
C GLU A 82 -9.72 -11.69 -8.52
N LYS A 83 -9.80 -12.91 -8.00
CA LYS A 83 -10.43 -13.18 -6.70
C LYS A 83 -9.79 -12.38 -5.56
N GLY A 84 -8.45 -12.33 -5.53
CA GLY A 84 -7.70 -11.58 -4.52
C GLY A 84 -7.99 -10.08 -4.56
N ILE A 85 -8.16 -9.49 -5.75
CA ILE A 85 -8.55 -8.08 -5.91
C ILE A 85 -9.95 -7.83 -5.35
N GLU A 86 -10.92 -8.72 -5.63
CA GLU A 86 -12.26 -8.62 -5.08
C GLU A 86 -12.28 -8.71 -3.54
N GLU A 87 -11.47 -9.59 -2.97
CA GLU A 87 -11.32 -9.73 -1.51
C GLU A 87 -10.66 -8.49 -0.90
N LEU A 88 -9.63 -7.91 -1.55
CA LEU A 88 -9.02 -6.65 -1.11
C LEU A 88 -10.05 -5.50 -1.14
N ALA A 89 -10.86 -5.39 -2.19
CA ALA A 89 -11.87 -4.34 -2.28
C ALA A 89 -12.86 -4.38 -1.10
N LYS A 90 -13.25 -5.58 -0.65
CA LYS A 90 -14.11 -5.74 0.55
C LYS A 90 -13.38 -5.31 1.83
N THR A 91 -12.12 -5.74 1.98
CA THR A 91 -11.32 -5.39 3.15
C THR A 91 -10.98 -3.90 3.19
N ARG A 92 -10.96 -3.21 2.05
CA ARG A 92 -10.76 -1.76 1.98
C ARG A 92 -11.82 -0.99 2.78
N GLU A 93 -13.07 -1.40 2.70
CA GLU A 93 -14.15 -0.76 3.45
C GLU A 93 -13.92 -0.91 4.95
N GLU A 94 -13.53 -2.12 5.40
CA GLU A 94 -13.20 -2.39 6.80
C GLU A 94 -11.97 -1.58 7.29
N VAL A 95 -10.96 -1.38 6.44
CA VAL A 95 -9.76 -0.57 6.75
C VAL A 95 -10.11 0.91 6.94
N ASN A 96 -11.15 1.41 6.27
CA ASN A 96 -11.62 2.77 6.48
C ASN A 96 -12.30 2.95 7.85
N ASP A 97 -12.84 1.86 8.42
CA ASP A 97 -13.60 1.84 9.68
C ASP A 97 -12.82 1.11 10.81
N ILE A 98 -11.50 1.28 10.84
CA ILE A 98 -10.66 0.69 11.90
C ILE A 98 -11.11 1.18 13.27
N PHE A 99 -11.32 0.22 14.19
CA PHE A 99 -11.57 0.53 15.59
C PHE A 99 -10.26 0.74 16.36
N LEU A 100 -10.08 1.94 16.87
CA LEU A 100 -8.97 2.31 17.74
C LEU A 100 -9.43 2.31 19.19
N GLN A 101 -9.03 1.30 19.97
CA GLN A 101 -9.40 1.19 21.38
C GLN A 101 -8.69 2.24 22.25
N ASP A 102 -7.40 2.43 22.07
CA ASP A 102 -6.62 3.44 22.77
C ASP A 102 -6.76 4.80 22.10
N LYS A 103 -7.38 5.75 22.79
CA LYS A 103 -7.59 7.14 22.34
C LYS A 103 -6.58 8.12 22.94
N SER A 104 -5.56 7.65 23.66
CA SER A 104 -4.55 8.53 24.26
C SER A 104 -3.84 9.38 23.21
N ALA A 105 -3.51 10.63 23.58
CA ALA A 105 -2.84 11.55 22.66
C ALA A 105 -1.32 11.33 22.57
N THR A 106 -0.73 10.73 23.60
CA THR A 106 0.72 10.61 23.78
C THR A 106 1.14 9.15 23.73
N PHE A 107 2.22 8.85 22.98
CA PHE A 107 2.79 7.50 22.83
C PHE A 107 1.78 6.42 22.39
N ASN A 108 0.81 6.78 21.56
CA ASN A 108 -0.22 5.88 21.08
C ASN A 108 0.28 5.07 19.85
N THR A 109 0.91 3.93 20.11
CA THR A 109 1.39 3.02 19.06
C THR A 109 0.25 2.42 18.25
N ALA A 110 -0.90 2.14 18.87
CA ALA A 110 -2.07 1.60 18.17
C ALA A 110 -2.60 2.57 17.09
N ARG A 111 -2.55 3.89 17.35
CA ARG A 111 -2.89 4.90 16.34
C ARG A 111 -1.91 4.91 15.18
N ILE A 112 -0.60 4.79 15.46
CA ILE A 112 0.42 4.71 14.41
C ILE A 112 0.22 3.45 13.58
N GLU A 113 0.00 2.30 14.20
CA GLU A 113 -0.28 1.05 13.49
C GLU A 113 -1.54 1.13 12.61
N ALA A 114 -2.58 1.84 13.05
CA ALA A 114 -3.79 2.07 12.25
C ALA A 114 -3.51 2.93 11.02
N LEU A 115 -2.72 3.99 11.15
CA LEU A 115 -2.29 4.83 10.02
C LEU A 115 -1.37 4.08 9.07
N GLU A 116 -0.43 3.30 9.59
CA GLU A 116 0.46 2.44 8.80
C GLU A 116 -0.32 1.37 8.05
N MET A 117 -1.34 0.78 8.67
CA MET A 117 -2.21 -0.21 8.02
C MET A 117 -2.91 0.36 6.80
N GLN A 118 -3.45 1.59 6.90
CA GLN A 118 -4.07 2.26 5.77
C GLN A 118 -3.08 2.48 4.61
N ASN A 119 -1.86 2.94 4.92
CA ASN A 119 -0.82 3.15 3.91
C ASN A 119 -0.36 1.82 3.27
N LEU A 120 -0.17 0.79 4.10
CA LEU A 120 0.24 -0.53 3.64
C LEU A 120 -0.82 -1.17 2.73
N PHE A 121 -2.10 -0.92 3.04
CA PHE A 121 -3.21 -1.43 2.25
C PHE A 121 -3.23 -0.83 0.84
N GLU A 122 -2.99 0.46 0.70
CA GLU A 122 -2.87 1.12 -0.62
C GLU A 122 -1.75 0.52 -1.47
N VAL A 123 -0.60 0.22 -0.85
CA VAL A 123 0.52 -0.45 -1.53
C VAL A 123 0.15 -1.88 -1.93
N ALA A 124 -0.59 -2.61 -1.09
CA ALA A 124 -1.06 -3.96 -1.38
C ALA A 124 -2.03 -3.96 -2.58
N GLU A 125 -2.99 -3.05 -2.62
CA GLU A 125 -3.92 -2.90 -3.75
C GLU A 125 -3.20 -2.53 -5.05
N ALA A 126 -2.32 -1.55 -5.01
CA ALA A 126 -1.52 -1.16 -6.17
C ALA A 126 -0.69 -2.33 -6.70
N THR A 127 -0.11 -3.13 -5.79
CA THR A 127 0.65 -4.34 -6.12
C THR A 127 -0.25 -5.40 -6.75
N ALA A 128 -1.44 -5.63 -6.20
CA ALA A 128 -2.39 -6.62 -6.69
C ALA A 128 -2.89 -6.29 -8.10
N ILE A 129 -3.32 -5.04 -8.31
CA ILE A 129 -3.81 -4.56 -9.61
C ILE A 129 -2.71 -4.64 -10.66
N THR A 130 -1.53 -4.11 -10.38
CA THR A 130 -0.41 -4.12 -11.33
C THR A 130 0.09 -5.52 -11.63
N ALA A 131 0.07 -6.44 -10.65
CA ALA A 131 0.40 -7.83 -10.88
C ALA A 131 -0.61 -8.52 -11.79
N ASN A 132 -1.90 -8.24 -11.63
CA ASN A 132 -2.95 -8.83 -12.49
C ASN A 132 -2.90 -8.27 -13.92
N GLU A 133 -2.60 -6.99 -14.09
CA GLU A 133 -2.44 -6.38 -15.43
C GLU A 133 -1.21 -6.90 -16.19
N ARG A 134 -0.24 -7.40 -15.49
CA ARG A 134 1.01 -7.89 -16.08
C ARG A 134 0.85 -9.30 -16.63
N LYS A 135 0.70 -9.42 -17.95
CA LYS A 135 0.43 -10.69 -18.67
C LYS A 135 1.71 -11.41 -19.17
N GLU A 136 2.84 -11.16 -18.57
CA GLU A 136 4.13 -11.81 -18.88
C GLU A 136 4.73 -12.48 -17.64
N SER A 137 5.61 -13.47 -17.83
CA SER A 137 6.44 -14.01 -16.75
C SER A 137 7.84 -13.43 -16.84
N ARG A 138 8.23 -12.60 -15.86
CA ARG A 138 9.56 -12.00 -15.81
C ARG A 138 9.98 -11.76 -14.36
N GLY A 139 11.22 -12.09 -14.02
CA GLY A 139 11.76 -11.92 -12.69
C GLY A 139 11.01 -12.73 -11.65
N ALA A 140 10.56 -12.08 -10.57
CA ALA A 140 9.77 -12.70 -9.51
C ALA A 140 8.28 -12.90 -9.90
N HIS A 141 7.82 -12.27 -10.97
CA HIS A 141 6.46 -12.46 -11.48
C HIS A 141 6.40 -13.72 -12.35
N ALA A 142 6.03 -14.84 -11.74
CA ALA A 142 5.85 -16.12 -12.43
C ALA A 142 4.35 -16.37 -12.66
N LEU A 143 3.86 -16.04 -13.86
CA LEU A 143 2.46 -16.22 -14.26
C LEU A 143 2.27 -17.62 -14.85
N SER A 144 1.30 -18.36 -14.33
CA SER A 144 0.88 -19.63 -14.93
C SER A 144 0.06 -19.36 -16.19
N LEU A 145 0.59 -19.77 -17.33
CA LEU A 145 -0.07 -19.65 -18.64
C LEU A 145 -0.96 -20.86 -18.98
N ILE A 146 -1.12 -21.81 -18.06
CA ILE A 146 -1.87 -23.07 -18.31
C ILE A 146 -3.38 -22.83 -18.40
N HIS A 147 -3.87 -21.63 -18.11
CA HIS A 147 -5.29 -21.28 -18.08
C HIS A 147 -5.64 -20.05 -18.93
N ILE A 148 -4.84 -19.79 -19.99
CA ILE A 148 -5.21 -18.84 -21.04
C ILE A 148 -5.81 -19.59 -22.21
#